data_9c8ee8eee94a5f32bd9237b0139251ab
#
_entry.id   9c8ee8eee94a5f32bd9237b0139251ab
#
_cell.length_a   1.000
_cell.length_b   1.000
_cell.length_c   1.000
_cell.angle_alpha   90.00
_cell.angle_beta   90.00
_cell.angle_gamma   90.00
#
_symmetry.space_group_name_H-M   'P 1'
#
loop_
_entity.id
_entity.type
_entity.pdbx_description
1 polymer ?
#
loop_
_entity_poly.entity_id
_entity_poly.type
_entity_poly.pdbx_seq_one_letter_code
_entity_poly.pdbx_strand_id
1 'polypeptide(L)'
;MKFLIIDNYDSFVYNIAQRLGELGISSDVIRNDKITIAEIKNGNYDAIIISPGPGTPDDKKYFGICKDVIMELGSTTPILGVCLGHQGIIACFGGKVVNAGNVRHGKTSLIKHYGDSLFNGVKNPFRATRYHSLVGDKTIIPDSLKITAIAEDDGEIMGVSHKKYLIEGVQFHPESIMTDEGKKILENFIMRVKND
;
A
#
# COMPACT_ATOMS: atom_id res chain seq x y z
N MET A 1 -17.20 -8.73 -4.83
CA MET A 1 -15.72 -8.77 -4.88
C MET A 1 -15.19 -9.24 -3.54
N LYS A 2 -14.11 -10.02 -3.58
CA LYS A 2 -13.45 -10.57 -2.40
C LYS A 2 -11.95 -10.23 -2.44
N PHE A 3 -11.43 -9.55 -1.41
CA PHE A 3 -10.02 -9.17 -1.32
C PHE A 3 -9.28 -10.07 -0.33
N LEU A 4 -7.99 -10.29 -0.58
CA LEU A 4 -7.07 -10.83 0.41
C LEU A 4 -6.31 -9.67 1.06
N ILE A 5 -6.27 -9.64 2.39
CA ILE A 5 -5.38 -8.77 3.14
C ILE A 5 -4.28 -9.63 3.74
N ILE A 6 -3.04 -9.42 3.29
CA ILE A 6 -1.89 -10.09 3.87
C ILE A 6 -1.42 -9.28 5.07
N ASP A 7 -1.56 -9.88 6.25
CA ASP A 7 -1.24 -9.25 7.54
C ASP A 7 0.25 -9.43 7.86
N ASN A 8 0.99 -8.32 7.86
CA ASN A 8 2.39 -8.26 8.29
C ASN A 8 2.52 -8.06 9.82
N TYR A 9 1.64 -8.68 10.60
CA TYR A 9 1.59 -8.55 12.06
C TYR A 9 1.34 -7.11 12.52
N ASP A 10 0.47 -6.42 11.79
CA ASP A 10 0.08 -5.06 12.08
C ASP A 10 -1.10 -4.96 13.04
N SER A 11 -1.01 -4.06 14.03
CA SER A 11 -2.08 -3.86 15.02
C SER A 11 -3.35 -3.23 14.43
N PHE A 12 -3.24 -2.58 13.28
CA PHE A 12 -4.34 -1.85 12.64
C PHE A 12 -4.90 -2.53 11.38
N VAL A 13 -4.44 -3.75 11.06
CA VAL A 13 -4.84 -4.47 9.84
C VAL A 13 -6.37 -4.63 9.71
N TYR A 14 -7.06 -4.86 10.81
CA TYR A 14 -8.52 -4.97 10.82
C TYR A 14 -9.25 -3.66 10.53
N ASN A 15 -8.61 -2.50 10.70
CA ASN A 15 -9.18 -1.23 10.26
C ASN A 15 -9.27 -1.18 8.72
N ILE A 16 -8.30 -1.78 8.02
CA ILE A 16 -8.36 -1.92 6.55
C ILE A 16 -9.55 -2.81 6.17
N ALA A 17 -9.69 -3.98 6.82
CA ALA A 17 -10.82 -4.89 6.58
C ALA A 17 -12.17 -4.23 6.86
N GLN A 18 -12.28 -3.46 7.95
CA GLN A 18 -13.48 -2.71 8.30
C GLN A 18 -13.82 -1.66 7.22
N ARG A 19 -12.83 -0.88 6.78
CA ARG A 19 -13.03 0.13 5.71
C ARG A 19 -13.49 -0.51 4.41
N LEU A 20 -12.92 -1.66 4.03
CA LEU A 20 -13.41 -2.43 2.87
C LEU A 20 -14.84 -2.92 3.07
N GLY A 21 -15.17 -3.43 4.25
CA GLY A 21 -16.54 -3.84 4.61
C GLY A 21 -17.55 -2.70 4.50
N GLU A 22 -17.21 -1.49 4.97
CA GLU A 22 -18.02 -0.27 4.80
C GLU A 22 -18.25 0.09 3.31
N LEU A 23 -17.36 -0.36 2.42
CA LEU A 23 -17.43 -0.18 0.97
C LEU A 23 -18.05 -1.39 0.23
N GLY A 24 -18.59 -2.37 0.99
CA GLY A 24 -19.25 -3.54 0.43
C GLY A 24 -18.29 -4.61 -0.12
N ILE A 25 -17.04 -4.60 0.28
CA ILE A 25 -16.02 -5.58 -0.12
C ILE A 25 -15.82 -6.58 1.02
N SER A 26 -15.98 -7.88 0.74
CA SER A 26 -15.57 -8.93 1.67
C SER A 26 -14.04 -9.11 1.63
N SER A 27 -13.43 -9.42 2.76
CA SER A 27 -11.99 -9.65 2.81
C SER A 27 -11.63 -10.78 3.76
N ASP A 28 -10.64 -11.58 3.36
CA ASP A 28 -9.93 -12.49 4.24
C ASP A 28 -8.67 -11.80 4.75
N VAL A 29 -8.40 -11.90 6.06
CA VAL A 29 -7.17 -11.39 6.67
C VAL A 29 -6.30 -12.57 7.07
N ILE A 30 -5.15 -12.75 6.41
CA ILE A 30 -4.27 -13.91 6.62
C ILE A 30 -2.83 -13.42 6.82
N ARG A 31 -2.17 -13.93 7.85
CA ARG A 31 -0.78 -13.56 8.15
C ARG A 31 0.18 -13.98 7.03
N ASN A 32 1.19 -13.19 6.82
CA ASN A 32 2.17 -13.32 5.73
C ASN A 32 3.01 -14.61 5.76
N ASP A 33 2.97 -15.36 6.86
CA ASP A 33 3.61 -16.67 7.07
C ASP A 33 2.61 -17.83 7.15
N LYS A 34 1.32 -17.59 6.92
CA LYS A 34 0.22 -18.58 7.06
C LYS A 34 -0.55 -18.82 5.77
N ILE A 35 -0.01 -18.41 4.64
CA ILE A 35 -0.61 -18.62 3.32
C ILE A 35 0.50 -18.85 2.28
N THR A 36 0.22 -19.63 1.27
CA THR A 36 1.11 -19.92 0.14
C THR A 36 0.60 -19.29 -1.15
N ILE A 37 1.48 -19.12 -2.14
CA ILE A 37 1.08 -18.62 -3.48
C ILE A 37 0.01 -19.52 -4.12
N ALA A 38 0.10 -20.85 -3.92
CA ALA A 38 -0.90 -21.78 -4.47
C ALA A 38 -2.29 -21.56 -3.83
N GLU A 39 -2.35 -21.36 -2.51
CA GLU A 39 -3.60 -21.04 -1.81
C GLU A 39 -4.18 -19.70 -2.23
N ILE A 40 -3.35 -18.68 -2.45
CA ILE A 40 -3.80 -17.38 -2.96
C ILE A 40 -4.42 -17.53 -4.35
N LYS A 41 -3.76 -18.25 -5.26
CA LYS A 41 -4.27 -18.52 -6.62
C LYS A 41 -5.60 -19.28 -6.60
N ASN A 42 -5.76 -20.21 -5.66
CA ASN A 42 -6.99 -21.00 -5.52
C ASN A 42 -8.11 -20.24 -4.78
N GLY A 43 -7.78 -19.15 -4.07
CA GLY A 43 -8.70 -18.39 -3.24
C GLY A 43 -9.65 -17.48 -4.03
N ASN A 44 -9.45 -17.32 -5.35
CA ASN A 44 -10.26 -16.48 -6.24
C ASN A 44 -10.43 -15.05 -5.69
N TYR A 45 -9.33 -14.43 -5.31
CA TYR A 45 -9.32 -13.04 -4.87
C TYR A 45 -9.26 -12.08 -6.05
N ASP A 46 -10.14 -11.07 -6.02
CA ASP A 46 -10.18 -10.01 -7.03
C ASP A 46 -9.02 -9.00 -6.88
N ALA A 47 -8.49 -8.85 -5.67
CA ALA A 47 -7.33 -8.01 -5.38
C ALA A 47 -6.64 -8.43 -4.07
N ILE A 48 -5.40 -7.98 -3.89
CA ILE A 48 -4.60 -8.22 -2.70
C ILE A 48 -4.20 -6.88 -2.07
N ILE A 49 -4.38 -6.75 -0.75
CA ILE A 49 -3.83 -5.64 0.02
C ILE A 49 -2.67 -6.18 0.87
N ILE A 50 -1.50 -5.57 0.76
CA ILE A 50 -0.36 -5.85 1.62
C ILE A 50 -0.35 -4.82 2.74
N SER A 51 -0.54 -5.27 3.97
CA SER A 51 -0.76 -4.43 5.13
C SER A 51 0.49 -3.66 5.57
N PRO A 52 0.33 -2.64 6.41
CA PRO A 52 1.41 -2.14 7.27
C PRO A 52 2.03 -3.28 8.08
N GLY A 53 3.16 -2.99 8.72
CA GLY A 53 3.81 -3.92 9.64
C GLY A 53 5.13 -3.38 10.16
N PRO A 54 5.76 -4.08 11.11
CA PRO A 54 7.06 -3.71 11.63
C PRO A 54 8.21 -4.07 10.67
N GLY A 55 9.40 -3.54 10.95
CA GLY A 55 10.64 -3.90 10.26
C GLY A 55 10.80 -3.31 8.86
N THR A 56 11.37 -4.09 7.97
CA THR A 56 11.73 -3.67 6.61
C THR A 56 11.30 -4.73 5.58
N PRO A 57 10.98 -4.36 4.34
CA PRO A 57 10.63 -5.33 3.30
C PRO A 57 11.82 -6.21 2.86
N ASP A 58 13.05 -5.84 3.20
CA ASP A 58 14.25 -6.63 2.90
C ASP A 58 14.42 -7.82 3.84
N ASP A 59 13.77 -7.81 5.01
CA ASP A 59 13.83 -8.91 5.96
C ASP A 59 12.59 -9.81 5.83
N LYS A 60 12.82 -11.04 5.35
CA LYS A 60 11.79 -12.07 5.17
C LYS A 60 11.00 -12.35 6.46
N LYS A 61 11.60 -12.15 7.63
CA LYS A 61 10.92 -12.30 8.93
C LYS A 61 9.70 -11.37 9.05
N TYR A 62 9.81 -10.15 8.50
CA TYR A 62 8.75 -9.15 8.58
C TYR A 62 7.85 -9.14 7.35
N PHE A 63 8.42 -9.41 6.16
CA PHE A 63 7.69 -9.29 4.91
C PHE A 63 7.15 -10.62 4.36
N GLY A 64 7.58 -11.76 4.92
CA GLY A 64 7.04 -13.10 4.64
C GLY A 64 6.93 -13.41 3.14
N ILE A 65 5.73 -13.78 2.71
CA ILE A 65 5.39 -14.13 1.32
C ILE A 65 5.16 -12.89 0.43
N CYS A 66 5.09 -11.67 0.99
CA CYS A 66 4.65 -10.48 0.25
C CYS A 66 5.51 -10.18 -0.97
N LYS A 67 6.83 -10.45 -0.91
CA LYS A 67 7.73 -10.31 -2.06
C LYS A 67 7.31 -11.23 -3.21
N ASP A 68 7.05 -12.50 -2.91
CA ASP A 68 6.66 -13.49 -3.92
C ASP A 68 5.29 -13.12 -4.51
N VAL A 69 4.36 -12.64 -3.69
CA VAL A 69 3.05 -12.13 -4.13
C VAL A 69 3.19 -10.97 -5.12
N ILE A 70 4.00 -9.96 -4.80
CA ILE A 70 4.22 -8.82 -5.70
C ILE A 70 4.82 -9.28 -7.04
N MET A 71 5.85 -10.14 -7.00
CA MET A 71 6.60 -10.55 -8.18
C MET A 71 5.88 -11.57 -9.05
N GLU A 72 5.16 -12.53 -8.44
CA GLU A 72 4.51 -13.62 -9.19
C GLU A 72 3.06 -13.31 -9.57
N LEU A 73 2.33 -12.53 -8.73
CA LEU A 73 0.91 -12.30 -8.93
C LEU A 73 0.59 -10.88 -9.42
N GLY A 74 1.48 -9.91 -9.20
CA GLY A 74 1.19 -8.50 -9.48
C GLY A 74 0.98 -8.18 -10.97
N SER A 75 1.35 -9.08 -11.89
CA SER A 75 1.05 -8.91 -13.33
C SER A 75 -0.38 -9.29 -13.72
N THR A 76 -1.09 -10.01 -12.86
CA THR A 76 -2.42 -10.58 -13.13
C THR A 76 -3.45 -10.31 -12.02
N THR A 77 -3.00 -9.85 -10.86
CA THR A 77 -3.86 -9.57 -9.71
C THR A 77 -3.55 -8.17 -9.18
N PRO A 78 -4.55 -7.28 -9.10
CA PRO A 78 -4.40 -5.95 -8.52
C PRO A 78 -3.83 -5.97 -7.11
N ILE A 79 -2.84 -5.12 -6.82
CA ILE A 79 -2.18 -5.05 -5.51
C ILE A 79 -2.19 -3.61 -4.99
N LEU A 80 -2.60 -3.44 -3.73
CA LEU A 80 -2.39 -2.20 -2.97
C LEU A 80 -1.47 -2.46 -1.78
N GLY A 81 -0.31 -1.81 -1.74
CA GLY A 81 0.60 -1.83 -0.60
C GLY A 81 0.37 -0.63 0.33
N VAL A 82 0.21 -0.87 1.62
CA VAL A 82 0.06 0.19 2.65
C VAL A 82 1.29 0.17 3.55
N CYS A 83 1.94 1.31 3.73
CA CYS A 83 3.11 1.54 4.59
C CYS A 83 4.25 0.53 4.29
N LEU A 84 4.41 -0.53 5.07
CA LEU A 84 5.39 -1.59 4.77
C LEU A 84 5.13 -2.22 3.38
N GLY A 85 3.87 -2.44 3.01
CA GLY A 85 3.49 -2.94 1.68
C GLY A 85 3.92 -2.00 0.55
N HIS A 86 3.80 -0.69 0.73
CA HIS A 86 4.29 0.32 -0.21
C HIS A 86 5.83 0.26 -0.34
N GLN A 87 6.54 0.17 0.77
CA GLN A 87 8.00 0.01 0.78
C GLN A 87 8.42 -1.27 0.08
N GLY A 88 7.67 -2.36 0.28
CA GLY A 88 7.87 -3.63 -0.41
C GLY A 88 7.71 -3.53 -1.92
N ILE A 89 6.72 -2.80 -2.41
CA ILE A 89 6.56 -2.53 -3.85
C ILE A 89 7.81 -1.84 -4.39
N ILE A 90 8.28 -0.78 -3.73
CA ILE A 90 9.50 -0.05 -4.15
C ILE A 90 10.71 -1.01 -4.21
N ALA A 91 10.93 -1.79 -3.14
CA ALA A 91 12.06 -2.71 -3.05
C ALA A 91 12.00 -3.85 -4.09
N CYS A 92 10.81 -4.44 -4.32
CA CYS A 92 10.62 -5.53 -5.29
C CYS A 92 10.95 -5.14 -6.72
N PHE A 93 10.71 -3.90 -7.10
CA PHE A 93 11.03 -3.40 -8.44
C PHE A 93 12.43 -2.80 -8.56
N GLY A 94 13.28 -2.90 -7.51
CA GLY A 94 14.70 -2.49 -7.55
C GLY A 94 14.96 -1.10 -6.98
N GLY A 95 13.99 -0.47 -6.35
CA GLY A 95 14.18 0.74 -5.56
C GLY A 95 14.80 0.44 -4.21
N LYS A 96 15.12 1.49 -3.47
CA LYS A 96 15.75 1.37 -2.15
C LYS A 96 14.86 1.93 -1.05
N VAL A 97 14.82 1.27 0.08
CA VAL A 97 14.17 1.74 1.30
C VAL A 97 15.24 2.18 2.30
N VAL A 98 15.08 3.38 2.84
CA VAL A 98 16.07 4.03 3.71
C VAL A 98 15.40 4.60 4.95
N ASN A 99 16.20 4.99 5.95
CA ASN A 99 15.67 5.70 7.11
C ASN A 99 15.07 7.04 6.67
N ALA A 100 13.88 7.34 7.18
CA ALA A 100 13.25 8.64 7.01
C ALA A 100 14.08 9.74 7.65
N GLY A 101 14.10 10.92 7.06
CA GLY A 101 14.75 12.08 7.66
C GLY A 101 14.13 12.47 9.01
N ASN A 102 12.83 12.22 9.16
CA ASN A 102 12.10 12.43 10.40
C ASN A 102 11.21 11.21 10.70
N VAL A 103 11.40 10.59 11.85
CA VAL A 103 10.53 9.52 12.33
C VAL A 103 9.11 10.07 12.56
N ARG A 104 8.11 9.43 11.97
CA ARG A 104 6.70 9.78 12.13
C ARG A 104 5.99 8.67 12.88
N HIS A 105 5.33 9.02 13.98
CA HIS A 105 4.53 8.07 14.76
C HIS A 105 3.24 8.74 15.22
N GLY A 106 2.12 8.41 14.55
CA GLY A 106 0.82 9.00 14.84
C GLY A 106 0.71 10.50 14.51
N LYS A 107 1.60 11.01 13.65
CA LYS A 107 1.56 12.41 13.18
C LYS A 107 0.92 12.48 11.81
N THR A 108 0.32 13.61 11.50
CA THR A 108 -0.24 13.88 10.18
C THR A 108 0.68 14.79 9.37
N SER A 109 0.68 14.62 8.05
CA SER A 109 1.29 15.53 7.08
C SER A 109 0.26 15.90 6.00
N LEU A 110 0.49 17.03 5.33
CA LEU A 110 -0.21 17.34 4.09
C LEU A 110 0.43 16.57 2.94
N ILE A 111 -0.39 15.84 2.23
CA ILE A 111 0.02 15.00 1.10
C ILE A 111 -0.41 15.69 -0.19
N LYS A 112 0.58 16.03 -1.00
CA LYS A 112 0.39 16.54 -2.37
C LYS A 112 0.47 15.37 -3.34
N HIS A 113 -0.52 15.24 -4.22
CA HIS A 113 -0.57 14.18 -5.23
C HIS A 113 -0.67 14.76 -6.65
N TYR A 114 -0.47 13.92 -7.66
CA TYR A 114 -0.43 14.34 -9.06
C TYR A 114 -1.73 14.06 -9.83
N GLY A 115 -2.81 13.70 -9.12
CA GLY A 115 -4.19 13.68 -9.62
C GLY A 115 -4.63 12.43 -10.37
N ASP A 116 -3.77 11.43 -10.50
CA ASP A 116 -4.07 10.19 -11.21
C ASP A 116 -4.25 8.99 -10.28
N SER A 117 -4.75 7.88 -10.84
CA SER A 117 -4.87 6.61 -10.15
C SER A 117 -5.71 6.67 -8.87
N LEU A 118 -5.14 6.32 -7.74
CA LEU A 118 -5.79 6.34 -6.42
C LEU A 118 -6.30 7.73 -6.02
N PHE A 119 -5.74 8.79 -6.61
CA PHE A 119 -6.00 10.17 -6.21
C PHE A 119 -7.03 10.90 -7.09
N ASN A 120 -7.75 10.16 -7.95
CA ASN A 120 -8.81 10.77 -8.76
C ASN A 120 -9.93 11.33 -7.89
N GLY A 121 -10.20 12.64 -7.99
CA GLY A 121 -11.21 13.34 -7.20
C GLY A 121 -10.91 13.45 -5.71
N VAL A 122 -9.68 13.16 -5.28
CA VAL A 122 -9.18 13.40 -3.92
C VAL A 122 -8.78 14.87 -3.77
N LYS A 123 -9.06 15.48 -2.61
CA LYS A 123 -8.61 16.85 -2.29
C LYS A 123 -7.09 16.94 -2.36
N ASN A 124 -6.55 18.05 -2.88
CA ASN A 124 -5.11 18.24 -3.03
C ASN A 124 -4.65 19.63 -2.54
N PRO A 125 -3.81 19.73 -1.48
CA PRO A 125 -3.36 18.61 -0.64
C PRO A 125 -4.42 18.12 0.33
N PHE A 126 -4.24 16.92 0.88
CA PHE A 126 -5.06 16.36 1.96
C PHE A 126 -4.19 15.95 3.15
N ARG A 127 -4.78 15.88 4.33
CA ARG A 127 -4.11 15.43 5.55
C ARG A 127 -4.15 13.91 5.65
N ALA A 128 -2.99 13.26 5.94
CA ALA A 128 -2.91 11.83 6.16
C ALA A 128 -2.00 11.47 7.34
N THR A 129 -2.33 10.36 8.00
CA THR A 129 -1.60 9.82 9.15
C THR A 129 -0.38 9.02 8.69
N ARG A 130 0.75 9.23 9.39
CA ARG A 130 2.02 8.56 9.14
C ARG A 130 2.52 7.84 10.40
N TYR A 131 2.98 6.57 10.24
CA TYR A 131 3.53 5.71 11.31
C TYR A 131 4.80 5.00 10.84
N HIS A 132 5.76 5.73 10.24
CA HIS A 132 6.93 5.09 9.65
C HIS A 132 8.24 5.77 10.04
N SER A 133 9.30 4.97 10.12
CA SER A 133 10.70 5.38 10.26
C SER A 133 11.51 5.09 8.98
N LEU A 134 10.95 4.35 8.03
CA LEU A 134 11.54 4.03 6.73
C LEU A 134 10.70 4.63 5.61
N VAL A 135 11.36 4.95 4.49
CA VAL A 135 10.76 5.53 3.27
C VAL A 135 11.48 5.03 2.02
N GLY A 136 10.80 5.11 0.89
CA GLY A 136 11.45 4.92 -0.41
C GLY A 136 12.46 6.05 -0.68
N ASP A 137 13.67 5.67 -1.11
CA ASP A 137 14.70 6.62 -1.52
C ASP A 137 14.30 7.28 -2.84
N LYS A 138 14.00 8.59 -2.78
CA LYS A 138 13.58 9.37 -3.96
C LYS A 138 14.65 9.48 -5.06
N THR A 139 15.90 9.17 -4.75
CA THR A 139 17.01 9.20 -5.71
C THR A 139 17.18 7.87 -6.44
N ILE A 140 16.53 6.78 -5.95
CA ILE A 140 16.64 5.43 -6.51
C ILE A 140 15.23 4.83 -6.65
N ILE A 141 14.41 5.46 -7.49
CA ILE A 141 13.09 4.95 -7.86
C ILE A 141 13.19 4.25 -9.22
N PRO A 142 12.75 2.99 -9.32
CA PRO A 142 12.83 2.22 -10.57
C PRO A 142 12.00 2.85 -11.69
N ASP A 143 12.48 2.71 -12.93
CA ASP A 143 11.77 3.20 -14.13
C ASP A 143 10.39 2.58 -14.32
N SER A 144 10.14 1.39 -13.77
CA SER A 144 8.82 0.72 -13.79
C SER A 144 7.78 1.37 -12.88
N LEU A 145 8.22 2.18 -11.91
CA LEU A 145 7.35 2.88 -10.98
C LEU A 145 7.23 4.37 -11.32
N LYS A 146 6.10 4.94 -10.93
CA LYS A 146 5.80 6.37 -10.97
C LYS A 146 5.50 6.83 -9.55
N ILE A 147 6.11 7.94 -9.11
CA ILE A 147 5.72 8.62 -7.86
C ILE A 147 4.39 9.32 -8.11
N THR A 148 3.39 9.04 -7.29
CA THR A 148 2.02 9.58 -7.42
C THR A 148 1.67 10.59 -6.32
N ALA A 149 2.41 10.57 -5.19
CA ALA A 149 2.22 11.53 -4.11
C ALA A 149 3.50 11.72 -3.29
N ILE A 150 3.62 12.90 -2.67
CA ILE A 150 4.71 13.29 -1.75
C ILE A 150 4.14 14.02 -0.54
N ALA A 151 4.85 14.00 0.59
CA ALA A 151 4.54 14.84 1.74
C ALA A 151 5.10 16.25 1.52
N GLU A 152 4.32 17.30 1.84
CA GLU A 152 4.75 18.69 1.63
C GLU A 152 5.82 19.16 2.60
N ASP A 153 5.84 18.58 3.82
CA ASP A 153 6.72 19.00 4.91
C ASP A 153 8.16 18.47 4.80
N ASP A 154 8.39 17.33 4.14
CA ASP A 154 9.71 16.71 4.04
C ASP A 154 10.03 16.15 2.63
N GLY A 155 9.08 16.20 1.72
CA GLY A 155 9.24 15.73 0.34
C GLY A 155 9.41 14.21 0.23
N GLU A 156 9.08 13.44 1.28
CA GLU A 156 9.14 11.99 1.25
C GLU A 156 8.05 11.41 0.32
N ILE A 157 8.35 10.27 -0.31
CA ILE A 157 7.42 9.60 -1.22
C ILE A 157 6.26 9.03 -0.41
N MET A 158 5.05 9.43 -0.78
CA MET A 158 3.80 9.02 -0.14
C MET A 158 2.91 8.17 -1.04
N GLY A 159 3.23 8.05 -2.31
CA GLY A 159 2.50 7.19 -3.24
C GLY A 159 3.35 6.77 -4.42
N VAL A 160 3.19 5.52 -4.86
CA VAL A 160 3.76 4.98 -6.08
C VAL A 160 2.72 4.16 -6.85
N SER A 161 2.89 4.09 -8.16
CA SER A 161 2.08 3.27 -9.06
C SER A 161 2.99 2.58 -10.07
N HIS A 162 2.76 1.30 -10.35
CA HIS A 162 3.45 0.62 -11.43
C HIS A 162 2.90 1.07 -12.79
N LYS A 163 3.79 1.33 -13.75
CA LYS A 163 3.42 1.92 -15.05
C LYS A 163 2.58 1.00 -15.95
N LYS A 164 2.65 -0.32 -15.74
CA LYS A 164 2.02 -1.33 -16.59
C LYS A 164 0.94 -2.13 -15.88
N TYR A 165 1.15 -2.49 -14.62
CA TYR A 165 0.28 -3.37 -13.85
C TYR A 165 -0.49 -2.56 -12.81
N LEU A 166 -1.67 -3.04 -12.39
CA LEU A 166 -2.43 -2.42 -11.30
C LEU A 166 -1.79 -2.76 -9.94
N ILE A 167 -0.60 -2.19 -9.72
CA ILE A 167 0.14 -2.26 -8.46
C ILE A 167 0.32 -0.83 -7.96
N GLU A 168 -0.28 -0.55 -6.81
CA GLU A 168 -0.32 0.77 -6.19
C GLU A 168 0.24 0.71 -4.78
N GLY A 169 0.87 1.76 -4.32
CA GLY A 169 1.37 1.83 -2.95
C GLY A 169 1.16 3.19 -2.33
N VAL A 170 0.77 3.23 -1.05
CA VAL A 170 0.68 4.45 -0.24
C VAL A 170 1.49 4.28 1.05
N GLN A 171 2.34 5.27 1.38
CA GLN A 171 3.16 5.24 2.59
C GLN A 171 2.36 5.60 3.85
N PHE A 172 1.34 6.44 3.70
CA PHE A 172 0.41 6.81 4.76
C PHE A 172 -0.67 5.74 4.98
N HIS A 173 -1.47 5.91 6.03
CA HIS A 173 -2.50 4.97 6.46
C HIS A 173 -3.90 5.42 6.00
N PRO A 174 -4.44 4.91 4.88
CA PRO A 174 -5.78 5.29 4.40
C PRO A 174 -6.91 4.79 5.30
N GLU A 175 -6.66 3.75 6.11
CA GLU A 175 -7.62 3.20 7.07
C GLU A 175 -7.80 4.07 8.32
N SER A 176 -6.82 4.97 8.58
CA SER A 176 -6.85 5.83 9.77
C SER A 176 -7.97 6.87 9.70
N ILE A 177 -8.63 7.09 10.83
CA ILE A 177 -9.66 8.15 10.97
C ILE A 177 -9.09 9.57 10.77
N MET A 178 -7.78 9.75 10.97
CA MET A 178 -7.09 11.03 10.77
C MET A 178 -6.57 11.22 9.34
N THR A 179 -6.88 10.31 8.42
CA THR A 179 -6.63 10.47 6.99
C THR A 179 -7.91 10.92 6.31
N ASP A 180 -7.99 12.22 6.00
CA ASP A 180 -9.22 12.89 5.58
C ASP A 180 -9.86 12.23 4.34
N GLU A 181 -9.05 11.80 3.37
CA GLU A 181 -9.48 11.24 2.08
C GLU A 181 -9.28 9.71 1.98
N GLY A 182 -9.01 9.05 3.12
CA GLY A 182 -8.65 7.62 3.13
C GLY A 182 -9.71 6.72 2.51
N LYS A 183 -10.99 6.97 2.82
CA LYS A 183 -12.11 6.23 2.22
C LYS A 183 -12.17 6.40 0.71
N LYS A 184 -12.01 7.63 0.21
CA LYS A 184 -12.02 7.94 -1.23
C LYS A 184 -10.89 7.24 -1.98
N ILE A 185 -9.70 7.16 -1.38
CA ILE A 185 -8.54 6.45 -1.94
C ILE A 185 -8.83 4.95 -2.08
N LEU A 186 -9.43 4.33 -1.04
CA LEU A 186 -9.83 2.92 -1.10
C LEU A 186 -10.96 2.69 -2.12
N GLU A 187 -11.94 3.58 -2.21
CA GLU A 187 -12.98 3.55 -3.26
C GLU A 187 -12.38 3.58 -4.66
N ASN A 188 -11.39 4.47 -4.88
CA ASN A 188 -10.73 4.57 -6.18
C ASN A 188 -9.97 3.28 -6.53
N PHE A 189 -9.29 2.63 -5.58
CA PHE A 189 -8.67 1.33 -5.80
C PHE A 189 -9.71 0.27 -6.19
N ILE A 190 -10.82 0.17 -5.42
CA ILE A 190 -11.93 -0.76 -5.71
C ILE A 190 -12.49 -0.54 -7.10
N MET A 191 -12.70 0.72 -7.50
CA MET A 191 -13.20 1.05 -8.84
C MET A 191 -12.23 0.64 -9.94
N ARG A 192 -10.94 0.75 -9.72
CA ARG A 192 -9.92 0.30 -10.66
C ARG A 192 -9.92 -1.22 -10.81
N VAL A 193 -10.01 -1.96 -9.69
CA VAL A 193 -10.14 -3.43 -9.71
C VAL A 193 -11.37 -3.89 -10.50
N LYS A 194 -12.49 -3.13 -10.45
CA LYS A 194 -13.71 -3.45 -11.21
C LYS A 194 -13.55 -3.25 -12.72
N ASN A 195 -12.64 -2.39 -13.14
CA ASN A 195 -12.46 -1.97 -14.52
C ASN A 195 -11.23 -2.60 -15.19
N ASP A 196 -10.44 -3.39 -14.43
CA ASP A 196 -9.25 -4.11 -14.90
C ASP A 196 -9.66 -5.46 -15.50
#